data_a78d0723c59f80f703278a57db1fb6a9
#
_entry.id   a78d0723c59f80f703278a57db1fb6a9
#
_cell.length_a   1.000
_cell.length_b   1.000
_cell.length_c   1.000
_cell.angle_alpha   90.00
_cell.angle_beta   90.00
_cell.angle_gamma   90.00
#
_symmetry.space_group_name_H-M   'P 1'
#
loop_
_entity.id
_entity.type
_entity.pdbx_description
1 polymer ?
#
loop_
_entity_poly.entity_id
_entity_poly.type
_entity_poly.pdbx_seq_one_letter_code
_entity_poly.pdbx_strand_id
1 'polypeptide(L)'
;PPLEQDVKVGLRGGRTGLRALTFENLAIENLTEPFNFEIFFGDRVAILGKNGTGKSHFLRMISGDQSVKYTGEWKLGARVDVGYFAQTHAHPEFESKTLLEILWQEHSLQLGPAKSVLRKYEIDGQAEQKFSSLSGGQQARFQVLLLELMGSTALLLDEPTDNLDLASAESLEAALNRYEGTVLAVTHDRWFTRGFTRFLIFGANGRVYESPEPIFDH
;
A
#
# COMPACT_ATOMS: atom_id res chain seq x y z
N PRO A 1 0.67 -16.39 -29.89
CA PRO A 1 1.09 -16.57 -28.50
C PRO A 1 0.74 -15.32 -27.68
N PRO A 2 0.40 -15.46 -26.40
CA PRO A 2 -0.06 -14.32 -25.59
C PRO A 2 0.94 -13.17 -25.47
N LEU A 3 2.22 -13.44 -25.60
CA LEU A 3 3.30 -12.47 -25.47
C LEU A 3 3.30 -11.37 -26.55
N GLU A 4 2.89 -11.71 -27.76
CA GLU A 4 2.85 -10.72 -28.84
C GLU A 4 1.67 -9.74 -28.71
N GLN A 5 0.59 -10.17 -28.09
CA GLN A 5 -0.56 -9.30 -27.84
C GLN A 5 -0.27 -8.29 -26.74
N ASP A 6 0.43 -8.71 -25.69
CA ASP A 6 0.80 -7.83 -24.58
C ASP A 6 1.77 -6.74 -25.03
N VAL A 7 2.75 -7.11 -25.84
CA VAL A 7 3.72 -6.16 -26.42
C VAL A 7 3.03 -5.13 -27.30
N LYS A 8 2.03 -5.54 -28.10
CA LYS A 8 1.28 -4.64 -28.96
C LYS A 8 0.42 -3.64 -28.18
N VAL A 9 -0.14 -4.05 -27.05
CA VAL A 9 -0.92 -3.17 -26.18
C VAL A 9 -0.01 -2.13 -25.54
N GLY A 10 1.19 -2.52 -25.11
CA GLY A 10 2.18 -1.60 -24.56
C GLY A 10 2.66 -0.55 -25.55
N LEU A 11 2.86 -0.92 -26.80
CA LEU A 11 3.29 -0.03 -27.88
C LEU A 11 2.25 1.04 -28.26
N ARG A 12 1.00 0.88 -27.86
CA ARG A 12 -0.06 1.86 -28.10
C ARG A 12 -0.21 2.91 -27.00
N GLY A 13 0.75 2.98 -26.08
CA GLY A 13 0.68 3.91 -24.95
C GLY A 13 -0.32 3.53 -23.86
N GLY A 14 -0.97 2.38 -24.00
CA GLY A 14 -1.79 1.80 -22.94
C GLY A 14 -0.92 1.10 -21.91
N ARG A 15 -1.39 1.03 -20.68
CA ARG A 15 -0.70 0.28 -19.64
C ARG A 15 -0.82 -1.20 -19.91
N THR A 16 0.34 -1.86 -19.96
CA THR A 16 0.40 -3.32 -20.05
C THR A 16 0.31 -3.90 -18.66
N GLY A 17 -0.63 -4.75 -18.42
CA GLY A 17 -0.74 -5.45 -17.17
C GLY A 17 -2.18 -5.69 -16.77
N LEU A 18 -2.34 -6.56 -15.78
CA LEU A 18 -3.65 -6.87 -15.23
C LEU A 18 -4.15 -5.70 -14.39
N ARG A 19 -5.42 -5.39 -14.54
CA ARG A 19 -6.08 -4.42 -13.67
C ARG A 19 -6.17 -4.96 -12.26
N ALA A 20 -5.60 -4.22 -11.32
CA ALA A 20 -5.69 -4.55 -9.91
C ALA A 20 -6.98 -4.01 -9.30
N LEU A 21 -7.31 -2.75 -9.60
CA LEU A 21 -8.54 -2.11 -9.15
C LEU A 21 -9.13 -1.26 -10.27
N THR A 22 -10.45 -1.24 -10.35
CA THR A 22 -11.19 -0.40 -11.30
C THR A 22 -12.30 0.34 -10.59
N PHE A 23 -12.48 1.60 -10.96
CA PHE A 23 -13.52 2.48 -10.42
C PHE A 23 -14.26 3.12 -11.58
N GLU A 24 -15.59 2.95 -11.63
CA GLU A 24 -16.44 3.49 -12.68
C GLU A 24 -17.52 4.37 -12.07
N ASN A 25 -17.50 5.65 -12.41
CA ASN A 25 -18.43 6.65 -11.89
C ASN A 25 -18.53 6.58 -10.36
N LEU A 26 -17.42 6.34 -9.71
CA LEU A 26 -17.37 6.24 -8.26
C LEU A 26 -17.51 7.62 -7.65
N ALA A 27 -18.47 7.77 -6.74
CA ALA A 27 -18.64 8.99 -5.94
C ALA A 27 -18.82 8.60 -4.48
N ILE A 28 -17.95 9.10 -3.62
CA ILE A 28 -18.08 8.94 -2.17
C ILE A 28 -19.09 9.97 -1.68
N GLU A 29 -20.15 9.50 -1.02
CA GLU A 29 -21.29 10.32 -0.61
C GLU A 29 -20.85 11.56 0.18
N ASN A 30 -21.32 12.73 -0.27
CA ASN A 30 -21.03 14.04 0.31
C ASN A 30 -19.56 14.48 0.26
N LEU A 31 -18.68 13.74 -0.42
CA LEU A 31 -17.26 14.05 -0.47
C LEU A 31 -16.74 14.26 -1.88
N THR A 32 -17.06 13.36 -2.81
CA THR A 32 -16.54 13.48 -4.17
C THR A 32 -17.62 13.48 -5.24
N GLU A 33 -17.31 14.12 -6.37
CA GLU A 33 -18.04 13.93 -7.60
C GLU A 33 -17.67 12.57 -8.23
N PRO A 34 -18.48 12.05 -9.16
CA PRO A 34 -18.13 10.80 -9.84
C PRO A 34 -16.82 10.87 -10.58
N PHE A 35 -16.01 9.83 -10.46
CA PHE A 35 -14.75 9.71 -11.18
C PHE A 35 -14.50 8.28 -11.66
N ASN A 36 -13.64 8.15 -12.67
CA ASN A 36 -13.17 6.89 -13.20
C ASN A 36 -11.67 6.78 -12.95
N PHE A 37 -11.22 5.60 -12.55
CA PHE A 37 -9.81 5.36 -12.34
C PHE A 37 -9.50 3.88 -12.49
N GLU A 38 -8.33 3.57 -13.00
CA GLU A 38 -7.84 2.19 -13.13
C GLU A 38 -6.45 2.10 -12.52
N ILE A 39 -6.23 1.07 -11.72
CA ILE A 39 -4.93 0.76 -11.12
C ILE A 39 -4.50 -0.60 -11.64
N PHE A 40 -3.27 -0.66 -12.13
CA PHE A 40 -2.70 -1.88 -12.67
C PHE A 40 -1.74 -2.52 -11.68
N PHE A 41 -1.54 -3.81 -11.84
CA PHE A 41 -0.66 -4.57 -10.95
C PHE A 41 0.75 -3.96 -10.95
N GLY A 42 1.27 -3.73 -9.75
CA GLY A 42 2.58 -3.11 -9.56
C GLY A 42 2.58 -1.59 -9.55
N ASP A 43 1.45 -0.94 -9.78
CA ASP A 43 1.36 0.52 -9.72
C ASP A 43 1.65 1.05 -8.32
N ARG A 44 2.26 2.23 -8.28
CA ARG A 44 2.54 3.01 -7.07
C ARG A 44 1.74 4.31 -7.15
N VAL A 45 0.60 4.35 -6.47
CA VAL A 45 -0.35 5.46 -6.53
C VAL A 45 -0.35 6.23 -5.21
N ALA A 46 0.01 7.51 -5.26
CA ALA A 46 -0.16 8.42 -4.14
C ALA A 46 -1.50 9.16 -4.27
N ILE A 47 -2.25 9.18 -3.20
CA ILE A 47 -3.54 9.86 -3.11
C ILE A 47 -3.32 11.15 -2.32
N LEU A 48 -3.54 12.28 -2.96
CA LEU A 48 -3.21 13.60 -2.46
C LEU A 48 -4.46 14.49 -2.37
N GLY A 49 -4.44 15.44 -1.48
CA GLY A 49 -5.53 16.40 -1.30
C GLY A 49 -5.60 16.89 0.14
N LYS A 50 -6.37 17.94 0.36
CA LYS A 50 -6.61 18.48 1.72
C LYS A 50 -7.34 17.46 2.59
N ASN A 51 -7.25 17.63 3.91
CA ASN A 51 -8.01 16.86 4.85
C ASN A 51 -9.52 17.05 4.61
N GLY A 52 -10.29 15.99 4.80
CA GLY A 52 -11.74 16.03 4.64
C GLY A 52 -12.23 15.90 3.20
N THR A 53 -11.37 15.59 2.23
CA THR A 53 -11.76 15.44 0.82
C THR A 53 -12.19 14.01 0.45
N GLY A 54 -12.01 13.04 1.35
CA GLY A 54 -12.48 11.67 1.14
C GLY A 54 -11.38 10.65 0.92
N LYS A 55 -10.11 11.01 1.05
CA LYS A 55 -8.97 10.11 0.81
C LYS A 55 -8.98 8.87 1.71
N SER A 56 -9.14 9.07 3.01
CA SER A 56 -9.20 7.95 3.97
C SER A 56 -10.46 7.12 3.79
N HIS A 57 -11.59 7.73 3.45
CA HIS A 57 -12.81 7.02 3.12
C HIS A 57 -12.61 6.10 1.91
N PHE A 58 -11.89 6.60 0.90
CA PHE A 58 -11.56 5.82 -0.29
C PHE A 58 -10.76 4.57 0.06
N LEU A 59 -9.71 4.70 0.87
CA LEU A 59 -8.92 3.54 1.31
C LEU A 59 -9.76 2.57 2.16
N ARG A 60 -10.57 3.09 3.08
CA ARG A 60 -11.43 2.22 3.91
C ARG A 60 -12.44 1.45 3.07
N MET A 61 -13.03 2.10 2.06
CA MET A 61 -13.92 1.43 1.12
C MET A 61 -13.21 0.25 0.43
N ILE A 62 -12.00 0.47 -0.06
CA ILE A 62 -11.21 -0.58 -0.72
C ILE A 62 -10.86 -1.70 0.27
N SER A 63 -10.63 -1.38 1.53
CA SER A 63 -10.32 -2.38 2.57
C SER A 63 -11.53 -3.20 3.01
N GLY A 64 -12.73 -2.87 2.54
CA GLY A 64 -13.94 -3.61 2.85
C GLY A 64 -14.83 -2.99 3.93
N ASP A 65 -14.58 -1.75 4.32
CA ASP A 65 -15.42 -1.03 5.29
C ASP A 65 -16.77 -0.66 4.65
N GLN A 66 -17.80 -1.40 5.03
CA GLN A 66 -19.16 -1.22 4.49
C GLN A 66 -19.87 0.02 5.03
N SER A 67 -19.30 0.72 6.00
CA SER A 67 -19.85 1.98 6.51
C SER A 67 -19.65 3.15 5.54
N VAL A 68 -18.71 3.03 4.62
CA VAL A 68 -18.46 4.05 3.60
C VAL A 68 -19.55 3.97 2.52
N LYS A 69 -20.32 5.02 2.39
CA LYS A 69 -21.41 5.10 1.39
C LYS A 69 -20.88 5.71 0.11
N TYR A 70 -21.19 5.08 -1.00
CA TYR A 70 -20.78 5.52 -2.31
C TYR A 70 -21.82 5.17 -3.38
N THR A 71 -21.71 5.79 -4.54
CA THR A 71 -22.41 5.41 -5.77
C THR A 71 -21.39 5.04 -6.84
N GLY A 72 -21.85 4.45 -7.92
CA GLY A 72 -20.97 3.91 -8.94
C GLY A 72 -20.51 2.50 -8.61
N GLU A 73 -19.49 2.05 -9.30
CA GLU A 73 -18.99 0.69 -9.17
C GLU A 73 -17.48 0.67 -8.97
N TRP A 74 -17.01 -0.28 -8.20
CA TRP A 74 -15.59 -0.58 -8.08
C TRP A 74 -15.39 -2.06 -7.88
N LYS A 75 -14.25 -2.56 -8.30
CA LYS A 75 -13.93 -3.98 -8.11
C LYS A 75 -12.42 -4.22 -7.99
N LEU A 76 -12.10 -5.31 -7.31
CA LEU A 76 -10.75 -5.87 -7.26
C LEU A 76 -10.57 -6.83 -8.45
N GLY A 77 -9.35 -6.88 -8.98
CA GLY A 77 -8.96 -7.90 -9.94
C GLY A 77 -9.01 -9.31 -9.33
N ALA A 78 -9.05 -10.32 -10.19
CA ALA A 78 -9.31 -11.72 -9.78
C ALA A 78 -8.32 -12.29 -8.75
N ARG A 79 -7.11 -11.77 -8.67
CA ARG A 79 -6.06 -12.26 -7.76
C ARG A 79 -5.53 -11.18 -6.84
N VAL A 80 -6.35 -10.17 -6.56
CA VAL A 80 -5.95 -9.05 -5.72
C VAL A 80 -6.46 -9.28 -4.30
N ASP A 81 -5.53 -9.42 -3.38
CA ASP A 81 -5.78 -9.42 -1.94
C ASP A 81 -5.22 -8.14 -1.35
N VAL A 82 -6.06 -7.40 -0.66
CA VAL A 82 -5.71 -6.10 -0.10
C VAL A 82 -5.21 -6.27 1.33
N GLY A 83 -4.05 -5.69 1.64
CA GLY A 83 -3.51 -5.59 2.99
C GLY A 83 -3.49 -4.13 3.44
N TYR A 84 -3.95 -3.87 4.65
CA TYR A 84 -3.92 -2.54 5.23
C TYR A 84 -2.72 -2.41 6.16
N PHE A 85 -1.83 -1.47 5.86
CA PHE A 85 -0.69 -1.17 6.72
C PHE A 85 -1.12 -0.15 7.78
N ALA A 86 -1.07 -0.55 9.01
CA ALA A 86 -1.43 0.30 10.14
C ALA A 86 -0.20 0.58 11.00
N GLN A 87 0.30 1.79 10.90
CA GLN A 87 1.48 2.25 11.58
C GLN A 87 1.35 2.28 13.11
N THR A 88 0.16 2.62 13.58
CA THR A 88 -0.10 2.87 15.00
C THR A 88 -0.57 1.64 15.76
N HIS A 89 -0.56 0.47 15.14
CA HIS A 89 -1.02 -0.73 15.83
C HIS A 89 0.03 -1.23 16.78
N ALA A 90 -0.32 -1.15 18.07
CA ALA A 90 0.30 -2.03 19.04
C ALA A 90 0.01 -3.47 18.58
N HIS A 91 1.03 -4.29 18.52
CA HIS A 91 0.92 -5.72 18.30
C HIS A 91 1.21 -6.44 19.60
N PRO A 92 0.28 -6.40 20.59
CA PRO A 92 0.53 -7.01 21.89
C PRO A 92 0.81 -8.51 21.77
N GLU A 93 0.26 -9.14 20.73
CA GLU A 93 0.51 -10.55 20.43
C GLU A 93 1.97 -10.83 20.02
N PHE A 94 2.71 -9.79 19.56
CA PHE A 94 4.09 -9.95 19.11
C PHE A 94 5.14 -9.47 20.13
N GLU A 95 4.74 -8.67 21.10
CA GLU A 95 5.68 -7.94 21.95
C GLU A 95 6.76 -8.79 22.61
N SER A 96 6.41 -9.96 23.09
CA SER A 96 7.34 -10.86 23.80
C SER A 96 7.99 -11.92 22.89
N LYS A 97 7.65 -11.93 21.60
CA LYS A 97 8.11 -12.96 20.67
C LYS A 97 9.25 -12.46 19.82
N THR A 98 10.18 -13.34 19.48
CA THR A 98 11.21 -13.06 18.48
C THR A 98 10.60 -13.10 17.08
N LEU A 99 11.29 -12.50 16.11
CA LEU A 99 10.83 -12.54 14.71
C LEU A 99 10.73 -13.99 14.21
N LEU A 100 11.68 -14.84 14.58
CA LEU A 100 11.64 -16.27 14.21
C LEU A 100 10.45 -16.98 14.82
N GLU A 101 10.11 -16.68 16.08
CA GLU A 101 8.94 -17.28 16.74
C GLU A 101 7.64 -16.87 16.05
N ILE A 102 7.52 -15.59 15.70
CA ILE A 102 6.34 -15.08 14.98
C ILE A 102 6.20 -15.77 13.63
N LEU A 103 7.28 -15.86 12.87
CA LEU A 103 7.26 -16.49 11.54
C LEU A 103 6.96 -17.99 11.61
N TRP A 104 7.43 -18.66 12.65
CA TRP A 104 7.08 -20.07 12.86
C TRP A 104 5.61 -20.24 13.25
N GLN A 105 5.13 -19.47 14.22
CA GLN A 105 3.76 -19.62 14.75
C GLN A 105 2.68 -19.18 13.76
N GLU A 106 2.91 -18.08 13.04
CA GLU A 106 1.90 -17.50 12.15
C GLU A 106 1.98 -18.05 10.72
N HIS A 107 3.16 -18.45 10.26
CA HIS A 107 3.39 -18.83 8.87
C HIS A 107 4.09 -20.18 8.69
N SER A 108 4.35 -20.89 9.76
CA SER A 108 5.02 -22.21 9.74
C SER A 108 6.38 -22.19 9.03
N LEU A 109 7.08 -21.06 9.06
CA LEU A 109 8.39 -20.94 8.44
C LEU A 109 9.48 -21.46 9.36
N GLN A 110 10.23 -22.44 8.87
CA GLN A 110 11.42 -22.95 9.53
C GLN A 110 12.58 -21.97 9.38
N LEU A 111 13.67 -22.23 10.07
CA LEU A 111 14.80 -21.31 10.19
C LEU A 111 15.35 -20.81 8.84
N GLY A 112 15.58 -21.70 7.89
CA GLY A 112 16.10 -21.34 6.57
C GLY A 112 15.18 -20.40 5.80
N PRO A 113 13.94 -20.82 5.52
CA PRO A 113 12.95 -19.96 4.86
C PRO A 113 12.67 -18.67 5.64
N ALA A 114 12.60 -18.71 6.96
CA ALA A 114 12.39 -17.52 7.79
C ALA A 114 13.53 -16.51 7.60
N LYS A 115 14.77 -16.94 7.65
CA LYS A 115 15.91 -16.06 7.40
C LYS A 115 15.94 -15.50 5.99
N SER A 116 15.50 -16.27 4.99
CA SER A 116 15.42 -15.80 3.60
C SER A 116 14.42 -14.64 3.45
N VAL A 117 13.23 -14.75 4.03
CA VAL A 117 12.24 -13.67 3.93
C VAL A 117 12.66 -12.44 4.75
N LEU A 118 13.29 -12.64 5.90
CA LEU A 118 13.86 -11.54 6.69
C LEU A 118 14.98 -10.82 5.92
N ARG A 119 15.83 -11.55 5.21
CA ARG A 119 16.90 -10.97 4.40
C ARG A 119 16.37 -10.12 3.28
N LYS A 120 15.25 -10.49 2.65
CA LYS A 120 14.60 -9.70 1.61
C LYS A 120 14.32 -8.28 2.11
N TYR A 121 13.93 -8.14 3.36
CA TYR A 121 13.62 -6.85 3.99
C TYR A 121 14.75 -6.29 4.85
N GLU A 122 15.94 -6.89 4.77
CA GLU A 122 17.15 -6.44 5.47
C GLU A 122 17.01 -6.40 7.00
N ILE A 123 16.30 -7.38 7.55
CA ILE A 123 16.12 -7.56 9.00
C ILE A 123 16.50 -8.97 9.48
N ASP A 124 17.26 -9.71 8.71
CA ASP A 124 17.76 -11.03 9.12
C ASP A 124 18.71 -10.95 10.33
N GLY A 125 19.43 -9.83 10.50
CA GLY A 125 20.23 -9.59 11.70
C GLY A 125 19.44 -9.46 12.99
N GLN A 126 18.13 -9.21 12.93
CA GLN A 126 17.24 -9.10 14.07
C GLN A 126 16.37 -10.34 14.29
N ALA A 127 16.68 -11.44 13.62
CA ALA A 127 15.85 -12.66 13.64
C ALA A 127 15.54 -13.17 15.05
N GLU A 128 16.50 -13.10 15.95
CA GLU A 128 16.37 -13.56 17.34
C GLU A 128 16.00 -12.45 18.34
N GLN A 129 15.74 -11.23 17.83
CA GLN A 129 15.28 -10.13 18.67
C GLN A 129 13.76 -10.17 18.82
N LYS A 130 13.30 -9.72 19.98
CA LYS A 130 11.86 -9.54 20.22
C LYS A 130 11.32 -8.38 19.38
N PHE A 131 10.10 -8.52 18.87
CA PHE A 131 9.47 -7.47 18.08
C PHE A 131 9.46 -6.13 18.82
N SER A 132 9.19 -6.13 20.13
CA SER A 132 9.18 -4.91 20.95
C SER A 132 10.53 -4.20 21.04
N SER A 133 11.64 -4.90 20.82
CA SER A 133 13.00 -4.33 20.86
C SER A 133 13.46 -3.75 19.53
N LEU A 134 12.69 -3.94 18.47
CA LEU A 134 13.03 -3.39 17.14
C LEU A 134 12.86 -1.88 17.12
N SER A 135 13.68 -1.21 16.30
CA SER A 135 13.44 0.19 15.95
C SER A 135 12.10 0.36 15.20
N GLY A 136 11.58 1.58 15.16
CA GLY A 136 10.36 1.87 14.40
C GLY A 136 10.47 1.45 12.93
N GLY A 137 11.64 1.69 12.32
CA GLY A 137 11.90 1.29 10.93
C GLY A 137 11.95 -0.22 10.75
N GLN A 138 12.59 -0.93 11.67
CA GLN A 138 12.63 -2.40 11.64
C GLN A 138 11.23 -2.99 11.82
N GLN A 139 10.43 -2.44 12.73
CA GLN A 139 9.04 -2.85 12.90
C GLN A 139 8.23 -2.62 11.61
N ALA A 140 8.40 -1.48 10.98
CA ALA A 140 7.72 -1.18 9.71
C ALA A 140 8.08 -2.19 8.62
N ARG A 141 9.36 -2.52 8.47
CA ARG A 141 9.83 -3.53 7.51
C ARG A 141 9.23 -4.90 7.81
N PHE A 142 9.19 -5.29 9.06
CA PHE A 142 8.61 -6.58 9.45
C PHE A 142 7.10 -6.63 9.18
N GLN A 143 6.39 -5.55 9.41
CA GLN A 143 4.97 -5.46 9.11
C GLN A 143 4.67 -5.61 7.60
N VAL A 144 5.48 -4.97 6.74
CA VAL A 144 5.36 -5.14 5.28
C VAL A 144 5.60 -6.61 4.90
N LEU A 145 6.62 -7.22 5.48
CA LEU A 145 6.91 -8.65 5.29
C LEU A 145 5.72 -9.53 5.67
N LEU A 146 5.10 -9.29 6.83
CA LEU A 146 3.96 -10.08 7.29
C LEU A 146 2.77 -9.94 6.33
N LEU A 147 2.49 -8.74 5.84
CA LEU A 147 1.42 -8.54 4.86
C LEU A 147 1.69 -9.31 3.56
N GLU A 148 2.93 -9.32 3.09
CA GLU A 148 3.31 -10.12 1.92
C GLU A 148 3.08 -11.61 2.17
N LEU A 149 3.50 -12.12 3.33
CA LEU A 149 3.31 -13.53 3.70
C LEU A 149 1.85 -13.92 3.86
N MET A 150 0.99 -12.98 4.22
CA MET A 150 -0.47 -13.20 4.26
C MET A 150 -1.09 -13.27 2.87
N GLY A 151 -0.32 -13.03 1.82
CA GLY A 151 -0.80 -13.04 0.45
C GLY A 151 -1.30 -11.71 -0.07
N SER A 152 -1.06 -10.61 0.66
CA SER A 152 -1.45 -9.28 0.20
C SER A 152 -0.69 -8.89 -1.06
N THR A 153 -1.41 -8.66 -2.13
CA THR A 153 -0.86 -8.25 -3.43
C THR A 153 -1.09 -6.77 -3.72
N ALA A 154 -1.84 -6.10 -2.88
CA ALA A 154 -2.04 -4.66 -2.91
C ALA A 154 -2.02 -4.12 -1.47
N LEU A 155 -1.17 -3.14 -1.20
CA LEU A 155 -1.06 -2.52 0.10
C LEU A 155 -1.74 -1.14 0.11
N LEU A 156 -2.52 -0.90 1.15
CA LEU A 156 -3.14 0.38 1.44
C LEU A 156 -2.44 1.00 2.64
N LEU A 157 -1.94 2.23 2.47
CA LEU A 157 -1.24 2.96 3.52
C LEU A 157 -1.93 4.31 3.73
N ASP A 158 -2.36 4.59 4.94
CA ASP A 158 -2.99 5.87 5.29
C ASP A 158 -2.05 6.66 6.18
N GLU A 159 -1.47 7.73 5.64
CA GLU A 159 -0.46 8.58 6.29
C GLU A 159 0.65 7.75 6.97
N PRO A 160 1.34 6.88 6.22
CA PRO A 160 2.21 5.88 6.82
C PRO A 160 3.47 6.46 7.46
N THR A 161 3.85 7.68 7.12
CA THR A 161 5.05 8.34 7.67
C THR A 161 4.74 9.30 8.81
N ASP A 162 3.46 9.53 9.13
CA ASP A 162 3.08 10.36 10.27
C ASP A 162 3.66 9.78 11.57
N ASN A 163 4.26 10.66 12.37
CA ASN A 163 4.91 10.30 13.64
C ASN A 163 6.15 9.40 13.51
N LEU A 164 6.65 9.17 12.31
CA LEU A 164 7.94 8.51 12.12
C LEU A 164 9.07 9.54 12.06
N ASP A 165 10.20 9.19 12.66
CA ASP A 165 11.44 9.91 12.40
C ASP A 165 11.93 9.64 10.97
N LEU A 166 12.90 10.39 10.51
CA LEU A 166 13.41 10.27 9.14
C LEU A 166 13.96 8.87 8.87
N ALA A 167 14.71 8.30 9.78
CA ALA A 167 15.29 6.97 9.61
C ALA A 167 14.21 5.89 9.46
N SER A 168 13.15 5.96 10.25
CA SER A 168 12.02 5.03 10.18
C SER A 168 11.22 5.20 8.89
N ALA A 169 11.02 6.43 8.44
CA ALA A 169 10.36 6.72 7.16
C ALA A 169 11.18 6.17 5.98
N GLU A 170 12.48 6.35 5.98
CA GLU A 170 13.38 5.76 4.98
C GLU A 170 13.35 4.24 4.99
N SER A 171 13.27 3.64 6.18
CA SER A 171 13.14 2.17 6.32
C SER A 171 11.83 1.66 5.73
N LEU A 172 10.72 2.34 5.95
CA LEU A 172 9.45 1.99 5.34
C LEU A 172 9.52 2.09 3.81
N GLU A 173 10.08 3.17 3.31
CA GLU A 173 10.28 3.35 1.86
C GLU A 173 11.12 2.22 1.27
N ALA A 174 12.21 1.84 1.92
CA ALA A 174 13.04 0.72 1.49
C ALA A 174 12.27 -0.60 1.44
N ALA A 175 11.41 -0.84 2.44
CA ALA A 175 10.54 -2.02 2.45
C ALA A 175 9.55 -2.00 1.28
N LEU A 176 8.93 -0.87 1.00
CA LEU A 176 7.99 -0.74 -0.12
C LEU A 176 8.68 -0.93 -1.47
N ASN A 177 9.95 -0.52 -1.60
CA ASN A 177 10.73 -0.77 -2.81
C ASN A 177 11.04 -2.26 -3.02
N ARG A 178 11.07 -3.04 -1.96
CA ARG A 178 11.26 -4.50 -2.02
C ARG A 178 9.95 -5.25 -2.26
N TYR A 179 8.85 -4.65 -1.91
CA TYR A 179 7.53 -5.23 -2.11
C TYR A 179 7.15 -5.21 -3.59
N GLU A 180 6.71 -6.34 -4.12
CA GLU A 180 6.46 -6.51 -5.56
C GLU A 180 5.01 -6.30 -5.98
N GLY A 181 4.12 -5.93 -5.07
CA GLY A 181 2.71 -5.71 -5.37
C GLY A 181 2.38 -4.26 -5.68
N THR A 182 1.10 -3.99 -5.71
CA THR A 182 0.53 -2.65 -5.89
C THR A 182 0.52 -1.89 -4.57
N VAL A 183 0.77 -0.59 -4.61
CA VAL A 183 0.73 0.25 -3.41
C VAL A 183 -0.10 1.49 -3.67
N LEU A 184 -1.08 1.73 -2.77
CA LEU A 184 -1.85 2.95 -2.70
C LEU A 184 -1.56 3.62 -1.36
N ALA A 185 -1.13 4.87 -1.38
CA ALA A 185 -0.83 5.60 -0.14
C ALA A 185 -1.51 6.96 -0.13
N VAL A 186 -2.24 7.24 0.94
CA VAL A 186 -2.66 8.59 1.28
C VAL A 186 -1.53 9.23 2.06
N THR A 187 -1.02 10.37 1.61
CA THR A 187 0.12 11.02 2.25
C THR A 187 0.13 12.52 1.99
N HIS A 188 0.72 13.26 2.92
CA HIS A 188 1.10 14.68 2.78
C HIS A 188 2.61 14.85 2.67
N ASP A 189 3.35 13.77 2.80
CA ASP A 189 4.80 13.80 2.84
C ASP A 189 5.37 13.89 1.43
N ARG A 190 5.89 15.06 1.10
CA ARG A 190 6.48 15.35 -0.22
C ARG A 190 7.66 14.44 -0.54
N TRP A 191 8.45 14.11 0.46
CA TRP A 191 9.61 13.25 0.26
C TRP A 191 9.16 11.80 -0.01
N PHE A 192 8.18 11.31 0.73
CA PHE A 192 7.64 9.97 0.57
C PHE A 192 7.02 9.77 -0.82
N THR A 193 6.36 10.78 -1.38
CA THR A 193 5.75 10.70 -2.72
C THR A 193 6.76 10.50 -3.84
N ARG A 194 8.04 10.73 -3.60
CA ARG A 194 9.10 10.51 -4.60
C ARG A 194 9.22 9.05 -5.03
N GLY A 195 8.75 8.11 -4.24
CA GLY A 195 8.67 6.69 -4.59
C GLY A 195 7.44 6.30 -5.40
N PHE A 196 6.57 7.25 -5.72
CA PHE A 196 5.32 7.00 -6.43
C PHE A 196 5.37 7.55 -7.86
N THR A 197 4.62 6.93 -8.76
CA THR A 197 4.64 7.25 -10.19
C THR A 197 3.31 7.76 -10.71
N ARG A 198 2.25 7.58 -9.94
CA ARG A 198 0.90 8.03 -10.28
C ARG A 198 0.30 8.79 -9.12
N PHE A 199 -0.44 9.84 -9.42
CA PHE A 199 -0.99 10.74 -8.41
C PHE A 199 -2.47 10.95 -8.66
N LEU A 200 -3.28 10.50 -7.70
CA LEU A 200 -4.73 10.69 -7.71
C LEU A 200 -5.06 11.85 -6.77
N ILE A 201 -5.60 12.92 -7.33
CA ILE A 201 -5.83 14.16 -6.61
C ILE A 201 -7.29 14.26 -6.19
N PHE A 202 -7.52 14.40 -4.89
CA PHE A 202 -8.83 14.69 -4.33
C PHE A 202 -8.93 16.20 -4.11
N GLY A 203 -9.53 16.89 -5.06
CA GLY A 203 -9.67 18.35 -5.02
C GLY A 203 -10.64 18.82 -3.94
N ALA A 204 -10.41 20.03 -3.44
CA ALA A 204 -11.27 20.64 -2.43
C ALA A 204 -12.71 20.89 -2.92
N ASN A 205 -12.90 20.96 -4.24
CA ASN A 205 -14.19 21.10 -4.91
C ASN A 205 -14.94 19.77 -5.12
N GLY A 206 -14.40 18.66 -4.61
CA GLY A 206 -14.97 17.33 -4.79
C GLY A 206 -14.53 16.60 -6.07
N ARG A 207 -13.80 17.27 -6.95
CA ARG A 207 -13.30 16.62 -8.17
C ARG A 207 -12.11 15.73 -7.85
N VAL A 208 -12.13 14.52 -8.40
CA VAL A 208 -11.02 13.56 -8.29
C VAL A 208 -10.47 13.32 -9.69
N TYR A 209 -9.15 13.49 -9.84
CA TYR A 209 -8.50 13.37 -11.15
C TYR A 209 -7.07 12.88 -11.01
N GLU A 210 -6.55 12.26 -12.05
CA GLU A 210 -5.15 11.86 -12.11
C GLU A 210 -4.28 13.01 -12.59
N SER A 211 -3.15 13.21 -11.93
CA SER A 211 -2.11 14.17 -12.33
C SER A 211 -0.81 13.42 -12.62
N PRO A 212 -0.02 13.84 -13.63
CA PRO A 212 1.29 13.24 -13.89
C PRO A 212 2.33 13.60 -12.83
N GLU A 213 2.08 14.64 -12.05
CA GLU A 213 2.96 15.13 -11.01
C GLU A 213 2.21 15.29 -9.68
N PRO A 214 2.91 15.19 -8.52
CA PRO A 214 2.28 15.42 -7.24
C PRO A 214 1.88 16.89 -7.09
N ILE A 215 0.66 17.10 -6.55
CA ILE A 215 0.11 18.43 -6.28
C ILE A 215 -0.17 18.52 -4.78
N PHE A 216 0.45 19.47 -4.10
CA PHE A 216 0.30 19.67 -2.66
C PHE A 216 -0.39 20.98 -2.29
N ASP A 217 -0.42 21.93 -3.20
CA ASP A 217 -1.06 23.21 -3.01
C ASP A 217 -2.46 23.21 -3.60
N HIS A 218 -3.48 23.22 -2.75
CA HIS A 218 -4.89 23.14 -3.13
C HIS A 218 -5.72 24.27 -2.52
#